data_c005c6128b643270b6ab7a435d407e15
#
_entry.id   c005c6128b643270b6ab7a435d407e15
#
_cell.length_a   1.000
_cell.length_b   1.000
_cell.length_c   1.000
_cell.angle_alpha   90.00
_cell.angle_beta   90.00
_cell.angle_gamma   90.00
#
_symmetry.space_group_name_H-M   'P 1'
#
loop_
_entity.id
_entity.type
_entity.pdbx_description
1 polymer ?
#
loop_
_entity_poly.entity_id
_entity_poly.type
_entity_poly.pdbx_seq_one_letter_code
_entity_poly.pdbx_strand_id
1 'polypeptide(L)'
;MAADIRVALVGGSDALRSSRREIISTAKHLKVIHDSDGFGLTPAELIEINFDVAVIELRLEGQSALEYIRTMFVLAKISKQTFGRIIIATQFSEEKLRLEAIQAGAVDAVFVSDGMQSLISKIELCADEIADYAIRELLPSLPKPELSQEEYQQVSVALDTLDEKEAKVLKGFCELKTDSQISSAVHVPKLKVRQTLAKVQNLLLLDTRSQLLLKMFNLGALAL
;
A
#
# COMPACT_ATOMS: atom_id res chain seq x y z
N MET A 1 -23.81 10.64 1.58
CA MET A 1 -23.53 9.23 1.85
C MET A 1 -22.12 8.98 1.32
N ALA A 2 -21.24 8.33 2.09
CA ALA A 2 -19.95 7.89 1.57
C ALA A 2 -20.21 6.93 0.39
N ALA A 3 -19.37 6.97 -0.65
CA ALA A 3 -19.46 6.02 -1.74
C ALA A 3 -19.15 4.60 -1.25
N ASP A 4 -19.79 3.59 -1.86
CA ASP A 4 -19.50 2.20 -1.56
C ASP A 4 -18.05 1.88 -1.95
N ILE A 5 -17.33 1.14 -1.10
CA ILE A 5 -15.98 0.63 -1.36
C ILE A 5 -16.11 -0.68 -2.15
N ARG A 6 -15.53 -0.73 -3.33
CA ARG A 6 -15.56 -1.89 -4.22
C ARG A 6 -14.40 -2.83 -3.90
N VAL A 7 -14.71 -4.05 -3.48
CA VAL A 7 -13.72 -5.04 -3.03
C VAL A 7 -13.59 -6.17 -4.05
N ALA A 8 -12.36 -6.49 -4.45
CA ALA A 8 -12.04 -7.70 -5.19
C ALA A 8 -11.42 -8.75 -4.24
N LEU A 9 -11.92 -9.97 -4.27
CA LEU A 9 -11.36 -11.12 -3.58
C LEU A 9 -10.65 -12.03 -4.58
N VAL A 10 -9.37 -12.33 -4.33
CA VAL A 10 -8.55 -13.13 -5.24
C VAL A 10 -7.77 -14.18 -4.47
N GLY A 11 -7.90 -15.42 -4.88
CA GLY A 11 -7.17 -16.54 -4.31
C GLY A 11 -7.83 -17.17 -3.08
N GLY A 12 -7.29 -18.32 -2.71
CA GLY A 12 -7.77 -19.14 -1.60
C GLY A 12 -8.89 -20.11 -1.98
N SER A 13 -9.19 -21.04 -1.08
CA SER A 13 -10.27 -22.00 -1.27
C SER A 13 -11.64 -21.33 -1.28
N ASP A 14 -12.64 -22.00 -1.88
CA ASP A 14 -14.02 -21.52 -1.89
C ASP A 14 -14.55 -21.22 -0.49
N ALA A 15 -14.19 -22.04 0.50
CA ALA A 15 -14.58 -21.84 1.89
C ALA A 15 -14.00 -20.55 2.48
N LEU A 16 -12.72 -20.25 2.19
CA LEU A 16 -12.07 -19.01 2.64
C LEU A 16 -12.69 -17.78 1.99
N ARG A 17 -12.93 -17.83 0.67
CA ARG A 17 -13.56 -16.71 -0.03
C ARG A 17 -15.00 -16.49 0.43
N SER A 18 -15.78 -17.57 0.61
CA SER A 18 -17.14 -17.48 1.14
C SER A 18 -17.17 -16.85 2.53
N SER A 19 -16.29 -17.27 3.43
CA SER A 19 -16.15 -16.67 4.75
C SER A 19 -15.80 -15.19 4.69
N ARG A 20 -14.82 -14.79 3.88
CA ARG A 20 -14.43 -13.37 3.69
C ARG A 20 -15.58 -12.54 3.12
N ARG A 21 -16.31 -13.09 2.15
CA ARG A 21 -17.47 -12.43 1.54
C ARG A 21 -18.58 -12.21 2.58
N GLU A 22 -18.86 -13.21 3.41
CA GLU A 22 -19.83 -13.10 4.51
C GLU A 22 -19.40 -12.00 5.50
N ILE A 23 -18.14 -12.00 5.93
CA ILE A 23 -17.59 -10.96 6.81
C ILE A 23 -17.76 -9.56 6.18
N ILE A 24 -17.32 -9.37 4.93
CA ILE A 24 -17.41 -8.10 4.23
C ILE A 24 -18.86 -7.64 4.08
N SER A 25 -19.80 -8.57 3.83
CA SER A 25 -21.22 -8.25 3.68
C SER A 25 -21.89 -7.70 4.95
N THR A 26 -21.27 -7.89 6.12
CA THR A 26 -21.76 -7.29 7.38
C THR A 26 -21.61 -5.76 7.39
N ALA A 27 -20.68 -5.21 6.62
CA ALA A 27 -20.47 -3.77 6.44
C ALA A 27 -21.16 -3.30 5.15
N LYS A 28 -22.32 -2.65 5.28
CA LYS A 28 -23.21 -2.32 4.15
C LYS A 28 -22.58 -1.46 3.04
N HIS A 29 -21.54 -0.71 3.38
CA HIS A 29 -20.80 0.15 2.44
C HIS A 29 -19.65 -0.56 1.73
N LEU A 30 -19.37 -1.83 2.05
CA LEU A 30 -18.41 -2.66 1.35
C LEU A 30 -19.13 -3.56 0.34
N LYS A 31 -18.67 -3.56 -0.91
CA LYS A 31 -19.28 -4.36 -2.00
C LYS A 31 -18.23 -5.26 -2.64
N VAL A 32 -18.40 -6.56 -2.50
CA VAL A 32 -17.59 -7.52 -3.27
C VAL A 32 -18.07 -7.48 -4.72
N ILE A 33 -17.21 -7.00 -5.61
CA ILE A 33 -17.51 -6.84 -7.05
C ILE A 33 -16.81 -7.91 -7.90
N HIS A 34 -15.81 -8.58 -7.35
CA HIS A 34 -15.11 -9.68 -7.98
C HIS A 34 -14.73 -10.72 -6.93
N ASP A 35 -14.81 -11.99 -7.29
CA ASP A 35 -14.48 -13.13 -6.44
C ASP A 35 -13.98 -14.27 -7.32
N SER A 36 -12.69 -14.58 -7.22
CA SER A 36 -12.06 -15.68 -7.96
C SER A 36 -11.02 -16.41 -7.11
N ASP A 37 -10.75 -17.67 -7.46
CA ASP A 37 -9.66 -18.45 -6.85
C ASP A 37 -8.27 -17.98 -7.30
N GLY A 38 -8.22 -17.05 -8.26
CA GLY A 38 -6.99 -16.52 -8.83
C GLY A 38 -6.39 -17.42 -9.92
N PHE A 39 -6.99 -18.62 -10.18
CA PHE A 39 -6.51 -19.49 -11.23
C PHE A 39 -6.81 -18.87 -12.61
N GLY A 40 -5.76 -18.71 -13.41
CA GLY A 40 -5.88 -18.10 -14.73
C GLY A 40 -6.14 -16.59 -14.77
N LEU A 41 -6.38 -15.94 -13.62
CA LEU A 41 -6.53 -14.49 -13.56
C LEU A 41 -5.16 -13.82 -13.69
N THR A 42 -4.92 -13.16 -14.79
CA THR A 42 -3.67 -12.43 -15.02
C THR A 42 -3.64 -11.09 -14.26
N PRO A 43 -2.43 -10.55 -13.93
CA PRO A 43 -2.30 -9.22 -13.37
C PRO A 43 -2.96 -8.13 -14.20
N ALA A 44 -2.92 -8.24 -15.54
CA ALA A 44 -3.55 -7.27 -16.43
C ALA A 44 -5.09 -7.27 -16.31
N GLU A 45 -5.70 -8.46 -16.30
CA GLU A 45 -7.15 -8.60 -16.11
C GLU A 45 -7.61 -8.06 -14.74
N LEU A 46 -6.83 -8.31 -13.67
CA LEU A 46 -7.17 -7.75 -12.36
C LEU A 46 -7.09 -6.21 -12.35
N ILE A 47 -6.13 -5.60 -13.06
CA ILE A 47 -6.04 -4.14 -13.20
C ILE A 47 -7.28 -3.56 -13.87
N GLU A 48 -7.88 -4.27 -14.86
CA GLU A 48 -9.10 -3.84 -15.55
C GLU A 48 -10.35 -3.91 -14.66
N ILE A 49 -10.32 -4.72 -13.60
CA ILE A 49 -11.39 -4.76 -12.60
C ILE A 49 -11.30 -3.49 -11.76
N ASN A 50 -12.20 -2.55 -12.01
CA ASN A 50 -12.23 -1.25 -11.34
C ASN A 50 -12.63 -1.38 -9.85
N PHE A 51 -11.71 -1.90 -9.03
CA PHE A 51 -11.85 -2.08 -7.59
C PHE A 51 -11.19 -0.92 -6.82
N ASP A 52 -11.62 -0.69 -5.59
CA ASP A 52 -10.99 0.25 -4.66
C ASP A 52 -9.95 -0.48 -3.78
N VAL A 53 -10.29 -1.70 -3.35
CA VAL A 53 -9.39 -2.57 -2.57
C VAL A 53 -9.45 -4.00 -3.09
N ALA A 54 -8.29 -4.59 -3.40
CA ALA A 54 -8.17 -6.03 -3.63
C ALA A 54 -7.60 -6.73 -2.40
N VAL A 55 -8.27 -7.77 -1.96
CA VAL A 55 -7.79 -8.70 -0.93
C VAL A 55 -7.28 -9.94 -1.63
N ILE A 56 -5.96 -10.10 -1.67
CA ILE A 56 -5.29 -11.16 -2.42
C ILE A 56 -4.70 -12.18 -1.44
N GLU A 57 -5.01 -13.46 -1.62
CA GLU A 57 -4.40 -14.53 -0.81
C GLU A 57 -2.90 -14.62 -1.10
N LEU A 58 -2.07 -14.76 -0.06
CA LEU A 58 -0.60 -14.82 -0.18
C LEU A 58 -0.14 -15.91 -1.15
N ARG A 59 -0.83 -17.04 -1.16
CA ARG A 59 -0.57 -18.16 -2.08
C ARG A 59 -1.66 -18.21 -3.13
N LEU A 60 -1.32 -17.80 -4.33
CA LEU A 60 -2.13 -18.04 -5.51
C LEU A 60 -1.71 -19.39 -6.13
N GLU A 61 -2.62 -20.06 -6.80
CA GLU A 61 -2.32 -21.34 -7.43
C GLU A 61 -1.29 -21.13 -8.55
N GLY A 62 -0.12 -21.77 -8.40
CA GLY A 62 0.97 -21.72 -9.37
C GLY A 62 1.86 -20.48 -9.35
N GLN A 63 1.58 -19.45 -8.49
CA GLN A 63 2.40 -18.24 -8.44
C GLN A 63 2.42 -17.57 -7.06
N SER A 64 3.45 -16.77 -6.82
CA SER A 64 3.57 -15.94 -5.63
C SER A 64 2.68 -14.68 -5.77
N ALA A 65 1.84 -14.40 -4.77
CA ALA A 65 1.06 -13.16 -4.75
C ALA A 65 1.97 -11.91 -4.74
N LEU A 66 3.15 -11.99 -4.13
CA LEU A 66 4.09 -10.86 -4.10
C LEU A 66 4.64 -10.54 -5.50
N GLU A 67 4.94 -11.55 -6.31
CA GLU A 67 5.36 -11.38 -7.70
C GLU A 67 4.20 -10.89 -8.58
N TYR A 68 3.01 -11.42 -8.33
CA TYR A 68 1.79 -10.98 -9.00
C TYR A 68 1.54 -9.47 -8.79
N ILE A 69 1.66 -8.99 -7.55
CA ILE A 69 1.51 -7.58 -7.21
C ILE A 69 2.59 -6.72 -7.88
N ARG A 70 3.86 -7.13 -7.83
CA ARG A 70 4.95 -6.41 -8.52
C ARG A 70 4.67 -6.30 -10.02
N THR A 71 4.18 -7.37 -10.63
CA THR A 71 3.82 -7.38 -12.05
C THR A 71 2.66 -6.43 -12.34
N MET A 72 1.64 -6.33 -11.47
CA MET A 72 0.57 -5.34 -11.61
C MET A 72 1.12 -3.91 -11.67
N PHE A 73 2.02 -3.54 -10.78
CA PHE A 73 2.62 -2.19 -10.79
C PHE A 73 3.43 -1.92 -12.05
N VAL A 74 4.19 -2.90 -12.54
CA VAL A 74 4.95 -2.78 -13.81
C VAL A 74 3.99 -2.57 -14.98
N LEU A 75 2.96 -3.40 -15.10
CA LEU A 75 1.97 -3.32 -16.18
C LEU A 75 1.21 -2.00 -16.12
N ALA A 76 0.77 -1.56 -14.96
CA ALA A 76 0.07 -0.29 -14.78
C ALA A 76 0.92 0.91 -15.21
N LYS A 77 2.23 0.91 -14.91
CA LYS A 77 3.16 1.95 -15.40
C LYS A 77 3.26 1.95 -16.94
N ILE A 78 3.40 0.76 -17.54
CA ILE A 78 3.53 0.63 -19.01
C ILE A 78 2.24 1.08 -19.71
N SER A 79 1.08 0.65 -19.22
CA SER A 79 -0.24 0.98 -19.80
C SER A 79 -0.77 2.36 -19.39
N LYS A 80 -0.08 3.06 -18.46
CA LYS A 80 -0.54 4.32 -17.84
C LYS A 80 -1.92 4.20 -17.18
N GLN A 81 -2.22 3.02 -16.67
CA GLN A 81 -3.43 2.73 -15.90
C GLN A 81 -3.16 2.93 -14.42
N THR A 82 -4.23 3.12 -13.66
CA THR A 82 -4.22 3.10 -12.20
C THR A 82 -5.19 2.01 -11.74
N PHE A 83 -4.90 1.40 -10.62
CA PHE A 83 -5.79 0.44 -9.97
C PHE A 83 -5.93 0.77 -8.48
N GLY A 84 -6.87 0.11 -7.82
CA GLY A 84 -7.10 0.26 -6.39
C GLY A 84 -5.92 -0.23 -5.55
N ARG A 85 -6.12 -0.29 -4.25
CA ARG A 85 -5.08 -0.70 -3.29
C ARG A 85 -5.16 -2.18 -2.99
N ILE A 86 -4.07 -2.77 -2.52
CA ILE A 86 -3.97 -4.20 -2.30
C ILE A 86 -3.68 -4.48 -0.83
N ILE A 87 -4.41 -5.44 -0.27
CA ILE A 87 -4.15 -6.08 1.02
C ILE A 87 -3.83 -7.55 0.75
N ILE A 88 -2.75 -8.07 1.33
CA ILE A 88 -2.48 -9.50 1.33
C ILE A 88 -3.28 -10.16 2.46
N ALA A 89 -4.00 -11.23 2.16
CA ALA A 89 -4.60 -12.10 3.16
C ALA A 89 -3.77 -13.37 3.33
N THR A 90 -3.56 -13.82 4.56
CA THR A 90 -2.78 -15.03 4.82
C THR A 90 -3.16 -15.70 6.15
N GLN A 91 -2.89 -16.99 6.24
CA GLN A 91 -3.03 -17.76 7.48
C GLN A 91 -1.79 -17.65 8.37
N PHE A 92 -0.67 -17.14 7.85
CA PHE A 92 0.61 -17.04 8.55
C PHE A 92 0.75 -15.65 9.18
N SER A 93 0.88 -15.61 10.53
CA SER A 93 0.98 -14.37 11.30
C SER A 93 2.44 -13.97 11.57
N GLU A 94 3.22 -13.73 10.52
CA GLU A 94 4.61 -13.31 10.65
C GLU A 94 4.76 -11.84 10.21
N GLU A 95 5.30 -10.98 11.09
CA GLU A 95 5.58 -9.57 10.75
C GLU A 95 6.48 -9.42 9.52
N LYS A 96 7.39 -10.38 9.32
CA LYS A 96 8.23 -10.42 8.12
C LYS A 96 7.40 -10.49 6.85
N LEU A 97 6.34 -11.30 6.82
CA LEU A 97 5.43 -11.39 5.67
C LEU A 97 4.67 -10.09 5.43
N ARG A 98 4.30 -9.38 6.50
CA ARG A 98 3.68 -8.06 6.39
C ARG A 98 4.63 -7.08 5.72
N LEU A 99 5.89 -7.06 6.13
CA LEU A 99 6.92 -6.21 5.53
C LEU A 99 7.19 -6.56 4.06
N GLU A 100 7.30 -7.84 3.73
CA GLU A 100 7.48 -8.31 2.35
C GLU A 100 6.30 -7.94 1.45
N ALA A 101 5.06 -8.02 1.96
CA ALA A 101 3.86 -7.59 1.25
C ALA A 101 3.91 -6.08 0.94
N ILE A 102 4.28 -5.26 1.92
CA ILE A 102 4.44 -3.81 1.75
C ILE A 102 5.55 -3.49 0.73
N GLN A 103 6.68 -4.20 0.79
CA GLN A 103 7.77 -4.05 -0.18
C GLN A 103 7.34 -4.45 -1.61
N ALA A 104 6.42 -5.40 -1.74
CA ALA A 104 5.86 -5.77 -3.03
C ALA A 104 4.85 -4.74 -3.57
N GLY A 105 4.35 -3.83 -2.73
CA GLY A 105 3.41 -2.77 -3.10
C GLY A 105 2.03 -2.91 -2.46
N ALA A 106 1.78 -3.93 -1.62
CA ALA A 106 0.57 -3.97 -0.83
C ALA A 106 0.57 -2.84 0.22
N VAL A 107 -0.62 -2.41 0.64
CA VAL A 107 -0.78 -1.44 1.74
C VAL A 107 -0.56 -2.12 3.07
N ASP A 108 -1.08 -3.35 3.24
CA ASP A 108 -0.98 -4.12 4.47
C ASP A 108 -1.12 -5.63 4.21
N ALA A 109 -0.96 -6.42 5.26
CA ALA A 109 -1.40 -7.82 5.31
C ALA A 109 -2.40 -8.02 6.44
N VAL A 110 -3.42 -8.86 6.21
CA VAL A 110 -4.39 -9.31 7.20
C VAL A 110 -4.17 -10.79 7.49
N PHE A 111 -4.06 -11.12 8.75
CA PHE A 111 -3.87 -12.49 9.22
C PHE A 111 -5.20 -13.08 9.70
N VAL A 112 -5.40 -14.37 9.50
CA VAL A 112 -6.61 -15.05 10.03
C VAL A 112 -6.69 -14.90 11.55
N SER A 113 -5.55 -14.86 12.24
CA SER A 113 -5.47 -14.63 13.69
C SER A 113 -5.96 -13.25 14.14
N ASP A 114 -6.00 -12.25 13.25
CA ASP A 114 -6.43 -10.89 13.60
C ASP A 114 -7.95 -10.78 13.84
N GLY A 115 -8.70 -11.80 13.46
CA GLY A 115 -10.14 -11.85 13.60
C GLY A 115 -10.91 -11.14 12.46
N MET A 116 -12.22 -11.40 12.43
CA MET A 116 -13.11 -10.94 11.35
C MET A 116 -13.19 -9.41 11.24
N GLN A 117 -13.25 -8.71 12.36
CA GLN A 117 -13.36 -7.25 12.38
C GLN A 117 -12.12 -6.55 11.82
N SER A 118 -10.95 -7.18 11.96
CA SER A 118 -9.70 -6.65 11.40
C SER A 118 -9.74 -6.56 9.87
N LEU A 119 -10.33 -7.53 9.18
CA LEU A 119 -10.46 -7.49 7.72
C LEU A 119 -11.25 -6.26 7.27
N ILE A 120 -12.41 -6.00 7.89
CA ILE A 120 -13.25 -4.83 7.57
C ILE A 120 -12.47 -3.54 7.83
N SER A 121 -11.91 -3.38 9.02
CA SER A 121 -11.16 -2.17 9.39
C SER A 121 -9.96 -1.91 8.48
N LYS A 122 -9.24 -2.96 8.07
CA LYS A 122 -8.11 -2.83 7.15
C LYS A 122 -8.56 -2.47 5.73
N ILE A 123 -9.69 -3.00 5.25
CA ILE A 123 -10.27 -2.59 3.96
C ILE A 123 -10.65 -1.10 4.00
N GLU A 124 -11.31 -0.65 5.07
CA GLU A 124 -11.71 0.75 5.24
C GLU A 124 -10.49 1.68 5.30
N LEU A 125 -9.48 1.36 6.13
CA LEU A 125 -8.24 2.12 6.23
C LEU A 125 -7.46 2.12 4.89
N CYS A 126 -7.49 1.00 4.16
CA CYS A 126 -6.85 0.88 2.87
C CYS A 126 -7.56 1.72 1.81
N ALA A 127 -8.88 1.79 1.82
CA ALA A 127 -9.67 2.60 0.91
C ALA A 127 -9.55 4.11 1.20
N ASP A 128 -9.28 4.48 2.45
CA ASP A 128 -9.11 5.86 2.88
C ASP A 128 -7.75 6.43 2.40
N GLU A 129 -7.55 7.72 2.56
CA GLU A 129 -6.37 8.46 2.10
C GLU A 129 -5.06 8.08 2.83
N ILE A 130 -5.13 7.36 3.94
CA ILE A 130 -3.97 6.96 4.76
C ILE A 130 -3.45 5.60 4.31
N ALA A 131 -2.96 5.53 3.08
CA ALA A 131 -2.45 4.29 2.49
C ALA A 131 -1.11 3.78 3.07
N ASP A 132 -0.54 4.47 4.04
CA ASP A 132 0.76 4.15 4.64
C ASP A 132 0.67 3.81 6.14
N TYR A 133 -0.55 3.57 6.65
CA TYR A 133 -0.78 3.29 8.07
C TYR A 133 -0.02 2.06 8.58
N ALA A 134 -0.01 1.00 7.80
CA ALA A 134 0.59 -0.28 8.20
C ALA A 134 2.10 -0.18 8.36
N ILE A 135 2.79 0.50 7.45
CA ILE A 135 4.23 0.70 7.59
C ILE A 135 4.55 1.61 8.78
N ARG A 136 3.72 2.62 9.07
CA ARG A 136 3.89 3.49 10.24
C ARG A 136 3.85 2.72 11.55
N GLU A 137 2.99 1.71 11.65
CA GLU A 137 2.93 0.81 12.80
C GLU A 137 4.18 -0.09 12.93
N LEU A 138 4.74 -0.52 11.80
CA LEU A 138 5.90 -1.41 11.78
C LEU A 138 7.23 -0.70 12.05
N LEU A 139 7.39 0.54 11.59
CA LEU A 139 8.67 1.27 11.66
C LEU A 139 9.34 1.23 13.04
N PRO A 140 8.64 1.40 14.19
CA PRO A 140 9.27 1.38 15.50
C PRO A 140 9.87 0.01 15.89
N SER A 141 9.37 -1.08 15.30
CA SER A 141 9.86 -2.46 15.56
C SER A 141 10.99 -2.89 14.62
N LEU A 142 11.23 -2.14 13.54
CA LEU A 142 12.26 -2.50 12.59
C LEU A 142 13.66 -2.21 13.14
N PRO A 143 14.67 -3.05 12.82
CA PRO A 143 16.04 -2.77 13.18
C PRO A 143 16.51 -1.47 12.53
N LYS A 144 17.33 -0.70 13.24
CA LYS A 144 17.91 0.52 12.66
C LYS A 144 18.70 0.15 11.40
N PRO A 145 18.47 0.85 10.29
CA PRO A 145 19.11 0.51 9.03
C PRO A 145 20.61 0.79 9.08
N GLU A 146 21.39 -0.06 8.43
CA GLU A 146 22.77 0.25 8.07
C GLU A 146 22.74 1.13 6.81
N LEU A 147 23.29 2.34 6.94
CA LEU A 147 23.29 3.32 5.86
C LEU A 147 24.33 2.93 4.79
N SER A 148 23.88 2.68 3.58
CA SER A 148 24.73 2.58 2.40
C SER A 148 25.04 3.99 1.87
N GLN A 149 26.32 4.36 1.76
CA GLN A 149 26.73 5.67 1.23
C GLN A 149 26.28 5.86 -0.22
N GLU A 150 26.29 4.81 -1.03
CA GLU A 150 25.87 4.88 -2.44
C GLU A 150 24.37 5.15 -2.57
N GLU A 151 23.53 4.46 -1.79
CA GLU A 151 22.10 4.69 -1.79
C GLU A 151 21.76 6.10 -1.29
N TYR A 152 22.47 6.58 -0.28
CA TYR A 152 22.28 7.94 0.23
C TYR A 152 22.59 8.98 -0.85
N GLN A 153 23.70 8.85 -1.60
CA GLN A 153 24.06 9.76 -2.68
C GLN A 153 23.03 9.78 -3.81
N GLN A 154 22.55 8.61 -4.24
CA GLN A 154 21.53 8.53 -5.30
C GLN A 154 20.23 9.24 -4.89
N VAL A 155 19.81 9.06 -3.65
CA VAL A 155 18.59 9.71 -3.14
C VAL A 155 18.81 11.20 -2.95
N SER A 156 19.97 11.63 -2.44
CA SER A 156 20.29 13.05 -2.26
C SER A 156 20.19 13.80 -3.60
N VAL A 157 20.80 13.30 -4.66
CA VAL A 157 20.72 13.90 -6.00
C VAL A 157 19.28 14.00 -6.50
N ALA A 158 18.46 12.98 -6.28
CA ALA A 158 17.05 13.02 -6.67
C ALA A 158 16.27 14.08 -5.87
N LEU A 159 16.56 14.21 -4.58
CA LEU A 159 15.89 15.16 -3.68
C LEU A 159 16.33 16.62 -3.89
N ASP A 160 17.53 16.86 -4.40
CA ASP A 160 18.04 18.20 -4.75
C ASP A 160 17.19 18.89 -5.83
N THR A 161 16.37 18.14 -6.55
CA THR A 161 15.41 18.68 -7.55
C THR A 161 14.14 19.26 -6.94
N LEU A 162 13.93 19.12 -5.63
CA LEU A 162 12.75 19.63 -4.94
C LEU A 162 12.89 21.11 -4.63
N ASP A 163 11.81 21.86 -4.86
CA ASP A 163 11.74 23.23 -4.35
C ASP A 163 11.60 23.27 -2.82
N GLU A 164 11.76 24.47 -2.22
CA GLU A 164 11.71 24.64 -0.76
C GLU A 164 10.39 24.15 -0.13
N LYS A 165 9.26 24.36 -0.81
CA LYS A 165 7.95 23.87 -0.30
C LYS A 165 7.84 22.38 -0.44
N GLU A 166 8.29 21.79 -1.53
CA GLU A 166 8.32 20.36 -1.77
C GLU A 166 9.22 19.65 -0.74
N ALA A 167 10.39 20.22 -0.45
CA ALA A 167 11.28 19.71 0.59
C ALA A 167 10.63 19.75 1.99
N LYS A 168 9.90 20.84 2.32
CA LYS A 168 9.12 20.92 3.58
C LYS A 168 7.99 19.91 3.64
N VAL A 169 7.33 19.61 2.52
CA VAL A 169 6.31 18.55 2.43
C VAL A 169 6.94 17.20 2.73
N LEU A 170 8.05 16.86 2.07
CA LEU A 170 8.77 15.60 2.31
C LEU A 170 9.24 15.50 3.75
N LYS A 171 9.80 16.57 4.33
CA LYS A 171 10.17 16.60 5.74
C LYS A 171 8.99 16.30 6.65
N GLY A 172 7.84 16.95 6.44
CA GLY A 172 6.64 16.68 7.23
C GLY A 172 6.16 15.22 7.10
N PHE A 173 6.32 14.62 5.92
CA PHE A 173 6.02 13.21 5.69
C PHE A 173 6.99 12.29 6.47
N CYS A 174 8.29 12.60 6.48
CA CYS A 174 9.31 11.90 7.28
C CYS A 174 9.10 12.08 8.80
N GLU A 175 8.43 13.14 9.23
CA GLU A 175 7.98 13.36 10.61
C GLU A 175 6.65 12.65 10.91
N LEU A 176 6.23 11.73 10.05
CA LEU A 176 5.01 10.93 10.16
C LEU A 176 3.70 11.75 10.27
N LYS A 177 3.71 12.99 9.78
CA LYS A 177 2.53 13.85 9.75
C LYS A 177 1.53 13.38 8.69
N THR A 178 0.25 13.60 8.95
CA THR A 178 -0.82 13.39 7.96
C THR A 178 -0.80 14.46 6.88
N ASP A 179 -1.41 14.19 5.71
CA ASP A 179 -1.53 15.18 4.63
C ASP A 179 -2.17 16.49 5.11
N SER A 180 -3.13 16.41 6.03
CA SER A 180 -3.78 17.59 6.63
C SER A 180 -2.83 18.41 7.48
N GLN A 181 -2.02 17.74 8.31
CA GLN A 181 -1.01 18.41 9.15
C GLN A 181 0.09 19.05 8.31
N ILE A 182 0.57 18.33 7.25
CA ILE A 182 1.56 18.86 6.31
C ILE A 182 0.98 20.05 5.55
N SER A 183 -0.24 19.93 5.02
CA SER A 183 -0.96 21.00 4.31
C SER A 183 -1.05 22.27 5.15
N SER A 184 -1.41 22.14 6.43
CA SER A 184 -1.51 23.28 7.36
C SER A 184 -0.13 23.86 7.69
N ALA A 185 0.88 23.03 7.93
CA ALA A 185 2.23 23.48 8.32
C ALA A 185 2.99 24.17 7.19
N VAL A 186 2.81 23.71 5.95
CA VAL A 186 3.50 24.24 4.77
C VAL A 186 2.67 25.28 4.01
N HIS A 187 1.42 25.48 4.41
CA HIS A 187 0.45 26.39 3.75
C HIS A 187 0.26 26.05 2.25
N VAL A 188 0.04 24.78 1.94
CA VAL A 188 -0.27 24.29 0.59
C VAL A 188 -1.53 23.43 0.61
N PRO A 189 -2.31 23.34 -0.48
CA PRO A 189 -3.45 22.43 -0.57
C PRO A 189 -3.04 20.96 -0.38
N LYS A 190 -3.91 20.13 0.22
CA LYS A 190 -3.67 18.69 0.35
C LYS A 190 -3.34 18.02 -0.99
N LEU A 191 -3.96 18.46 -2.08
CA LEU A 191 -3.65 17.98 -3.43
C LEU A 191 -2.17 18.21 -3.77
N LYS A 192 -1.62 19.39 -3.43
CA LYS A 192 -0.18 19.66 -3.67
C LYS A 192 0.72 18.77 -2.81
N VAL A 193 0.33 18.46 -1.56
CA VAL A 193 1.04 17.49 -0.71
C VAL A 193 1.12 16.13 -1.42
N ARG A 194 -0.01 15.61 -1.91
CA ARG A 194 -0.07 14.34 -2.65
C ARG A 194 0.76 14.35 -3.93
N GLN A 195 0.66 15.42 -4.71
CA GLN A 195 1.43 15.58 -5.94
C GLN A 195 2.93 15.60 -5.67
N THR A 196 3.36 16.27 -4.59
CA THR A 196 4.76 16.30 -4.19
C THR A 196 5.26 14.92 -3.79
N LEU A 197 4.50 14.20 -2.96
CA LEU A 197 4.88 12.83 -2.57
C LEU A 197 4.91 11.88 -3.77
N ALA A 198 3.95 11.99 -4.70
CA ALA A 198 3.96 11.23 -5.95
C ALA A 198 5.16 11.58 -6.83
N LYS A 199 5.55 12.87 -6.90
CA LYS A 199 6.79 13.29 -7.58
C LYS A 199 8.01 12.60 -6.98
N VAL A 200 8.14 12.60 -5.65
CA VAL A 200 9.27 11.94 -4.96
C VAL A 200 9.25 10.43 -5.19
N GLN A 201 8.09 9.78 -5.11
CA GLN A 201 7.96 8.36 -5.43
C GLN A 201 8.48 8.07 -6.85
N ASN A 202 8.07 8.86 -7.85
CA ASN A 202 8.54 8.69 -9.23
C ASN A 202 10.04 8.89 -9.38
N LEU A 203 10.62 9.91 -8.72
CA LEU A 203 12.08 10.15 -8.74
C LEU A 203 12.86 8.97 -8.15
N LEU A 204 12.31 8.31 -7.15
CA LEU A 204 12.91 7.16 -6.46
C LEU A 204 12.46 5.80 -7.01
N LEU A 205 11.67 5.79 -8.10
CA LEU A 205 11.11 4.57 -8.73
C LEU A 205 10.28 3.71 -7.76
N LEU A 206 9.53 4.35 -6.87
CA LEU A 206 8.68 3.71 -5.88
C LEU A 206 7.21 3.78 -6.30
N ASP A 207 6.45 2.72 -5.99
CA ASP A 207 5.06 2.58 -6.42
C ASP A 207 4.06 3.08 -5.37
N THR A 208 4.44 3.01 -4.09
CA THR A 208 3.53 3.33 -2.98
C THR A 208 4.16 4.27 -1.95
N ARG A 209 3.32 4.95 -1.18
CA ARG A 209 3.74 5.78 -0.05
C ARG A 209 4.40 4.97 1.06
N SER A 210 3.96 3.73 1.25
CA SER A 210 4.55 2.80 2.21
C SER A 210 5.99 2.46 1.85
N GLN A 211 6.26 2.21 0.56
CA GLN A 211 7.62 2.03 0.06
C GLN A 211 8.47 3.30 0.23
N LEU A 212 7.88 4.49 0.01
CA LEU A 212 8.58 5.76 0.24
C LEU A 212 8.95 5.91 1.72
N LEU A 213 8.04 5.66 2.66
CA LEU A 213 8.35 5.70 4.09
C LEU A 213 9.45 4.71 4.48
N LEU A 214 9.37 3.48 3.99
CA LEU A 214 10.40 2.47 4.25
C LEU A 214 11.76 2.89 3.67
N LYS A 215 11.78 3.49 2.46
CA LYS A 215 13.02 4.01 1.87
C LYS A 215 13.60 5.16 2.70
N MET A 216 12.76 6.09 3.17
CA MET A 216 13.20 7.19 4.04
C MET A 216 13.69 6.67 5.40
N PHE A 217 13.06 5.64 5.98
CA PHE A 217 13.53 4.96 7.17
C PHE A 217 14.91 4.36 6.96
N ASN A 218 15.11 3.59 5.88
CA ASN A 218 16.38 2.97 5.54
C ASN A 218 17.51 3.98 5.28
N LEU A 219 17.18 5.23 4.98
CA LEU A 219 18.12 6.33 4.84
C LEU A 219 18.35 7.11 6.14
N GLY A 220 17.74 6.68 7.25
CA GLY A 220 17.81 7.40 8.51
C GLY A 220 17.16 8.79 8.50
N ALA A 221 16.28 9.05 7.53
CA ALA A 221 15.64 10.36 7.36
C ALA A 221 14.38 10.53 8.21
N LEU A 222 13.90 9.47 8.89
CA LEU A 222 12.74 9.56 9.77
C LEU A 222 13.13 10.00 11.17
N ALA A 223 12.35 10.91 11.74
CA ALA A 223 12.43 11.30 13.14
C ALA A 223 11.61 10.30 13.99
N LEU A 224 12.17 9.14 14.28
CA LEU A 224 11.59 8.12 15.17
C LEU A 224 12.19 8.20 16.55
#